data_9f08c85363aef76e9e5b4deb0676f985
#
_entry.id   9f08c85363aef76e9e5b4deb0676f985
#
_cell.length_a   1.000
_cell.length_b   1.000
_cell.length_c   1.000
_cell.angle_alpha   90.00
_cell.angle_beta   90.00
_cell.angle_gamma   90.00
#
_symmetry.space_group_name_H-M   'P 1'
#
loop_
_entity.id
_entity.type
_entity.pdbx_description
1 polymer ?
#
loop_
_entity_poly.entity_id
_entity_poly.type
_entity_poly.pdbx_seq_one_letter_code
_entity_poly.pdbx_strand_id
1 'polypeptide(L)'
;TQEERDNLYGKSKKEGRELLEHWALNNNAQFTGLIIPNVFGPFGHPYYNSVVATFCHQLTHNETPEIDGDGEVKLIYVGELVQEIISNIESYSVAQNKTQSNIMQNQVKHCETICIPHTSTIKVSDLLYKLETYKSNYFENGEIPNLDTQFERNLWNTFLCYFDQENFFPFHLKLNTDNRGSFVETVKLNSGGQISFSTTV
;
A
#
# COMPACT_ATOMS: atom_id res chain seq x y z
N THR A 1 -1.75 -0.69 16.68
CA THR A 1 -0.31 -0.93 16.52
C THR A 1 0.13 -2.23 17.18
N GLN A 2 1.30 -2.75 16.81
CA GLN A 2 1.78 -4.04 17.36
C GLN A 2 2.24 -3.92 18.81
N GLU A 3 2.70 -2.76 19.26
CA GLU A 3 3.16 -2.51 20.64
C GLU A 3 2.04 -2.63 21.69
N GLU A 4 0.78 -2.43 21.28
CA GLU A 4 -0.38 -2.53 22.18
C GLU A 4 -0.84 -3.98 22.41
N ARG A 5 -0.29 -4.94 21.65
CA ARG A 5 -0.64 -6.34 21.76
C ARG A 5 0.11 -6.99 22.92
N ASP A 6 -0.62 -7.65 23.82
CA ASP A 6 -0.04 -8.43 24.91
C ASP A 6 0.49 -9.79 24.40
N ASN A 7 1.51 -9.73 23.55
CA ASN A 7 2.24 -10.89 23.08
C ASN A 7 3.74 -10.58 23.01
N LEU A 8 4.57 -11.62 22.81
CA LEU A 8 6.03 -11.49 22.78
C LEU A 8 6.52 -10.51 21.68
N TYR A 9 5.84 -10.51 20.54
CA TYR A 9 6.19 -9.62 19.42
C TYR A 9 5.93 -8.14 19.77
N GLY A 10 4.74 -7.82 20.30
CA GLY A 10 4.41 -6.47 20.73
C GLY A 10 5.35 -5.96 21.82
N LYS A 11 5.62 -6.79 22.83
CA LYS A 11 6.57 -6.47 23.90
C LYS A 11 7.98 -6.19 23.36
N SER A 12 8.50 -7.04 22.46
CA SER A 12 9.83 -6.85 21.89
C SER A 12 9.94 -5.56 21.06
N LYS A 13 8.87 -5.15 20.35
CA LYS A 13 8.85 -3.87 19.61
C LYS A 13 8.89 -2.68 20.56
N LYS A 14 8.12 -2.72 21.64
CA LYS A 14 8.08 -1.68 22.66
C LYS A 14 9.44 -1.56 23.36
N GLU A 15 10.00 -2.66 23.83
CA GLU A 15 11.31 -2.69 24.47
C GLU A 15 12.42 -2.15 23.55
N GLY A 16 12.40 -2.55 22.27
CA GLY A 16 13.36 -2.05 21.26
C GLY A 16 13.29 -0.54 21.10
N ARG A 17 12.09 0.05 21.06
CA ARG A 17 11.90 1.50 21.00
C ARG A 17 12.42 2.18 22.26
N GLU A 18 12.06 1.67 23.44
CA GLU A 18 12.49 2.21 24.73
C GLU A 18 14.00 2.15 24.91
N LEU A 19 14.65 1.08 24.47
CA LEU A 19 16.11 0.94 24.47
C LEU A 19 16.81 2.00 23.59
N LEU A 20 16.28 2.24 22.38
CA LEU A 20 16.81 3.25 21.48
C LEU A 20 16.60 4.67 22.02
N GLU A 21 15.46 4.94 22.65
CA GLU A 21 15.18 6.21 23.31
C GLU A 21 16.16 6.46 24.45
N HIS A 22 16.38 5.48 25.34
CA HIS A 22 17.37 5.56 26.40
C HIS A 22 18.80 5.76 25.87
N TRP A 23 19.16 5.04 24.81
CA TRP A 23 20.47 5.20 24.18
C TRP A 23 20.66 6.63 23.65
N ALA A 24 19.67 7.19 22.99
CA ALA A 24 19.71 8.53 22.43
C ALA A 24 19.88 9.60 23.53
N LEU A 25 19.13 9.48 24.62
CA LEU A 25 19.25 10.38 25.77
C LEU A 25 20.65 10.34 26.38
N ASN A 26 21.24 9.15 26.53
CA ASN A 26 22.57 8.99 27.14
C ASN A 26 23.72 9.47 26.23
N ASN A 27 23.48 9.54 24.92
CA ASN A 27 24.49 9.94 23.93
C ASN A 27 24.24 11.31 23.31
N ASN A 28 23.31 12.09 23.88
CA ASN A 28 22.90 13.40 23.34
C ASN A 28 22.53 13.30 21.83
N ALA A 29 21.91 12.20 21.43
CA ALA A 29 21.44 11.94 20.08
C ALA A 29 19.94 12.23 19.96
N GLN A 30 19.47 12.44 18.74
CA GLN A 30 18.04 12.56 18.45
C GLN A 30 17.45 11.19 18.12
N PHE A 31 16.23 10.95 18.60
CA PHE A 31 15.47 9.74 18.32
C PHE A 31 14.01 10.09 18.06
N THR A 32 13.46 9.59 16.96
CA THR A 32 12.04 9.65 16.67
C THR A 32 11.50 8.23 16.48
N GLY A 33 10.68 7.80 17.44
CA GLY A 33 9.94 6.54 17.33
C GLY A 33 8.69 6.74 16.49
N LEU A 34 8.49 5.93 15.44
CA LEU A 34 7.29 5.97 14.62
C LEU A 34 6.37 4.79 14.93
N ILE A 35 5.15 5.07 15.37
CA ILE A 35 4.09 4.09 15.54
C ILE A 35 3.30 4.02 14.26
N ILE A 36 3.50 2.95 13.49
CA ILE A 36 3.04 2.82 12.12
C ILE A 36 1.79 1.91 12.07
N PRO A 37 0.71 2.26 11.34
CA PRO A 37 -0.42 1.36 11.09
C PRO A 37 -0.03 0.20 10.18
N ASN A 38 -0.99 -0.65 9.76
CA ASN A 38 -0.68 -1.72 8.82
C ASN A 38 -0.29 -1.14 7.46
N VAL A 39 0.93 -1.43 7.04
CA VAL A 39 1.48 -0.98 5.76
C VAL A 39 1.11 -1.96 4.66
N PHE A 40 0.71 -1.43 3.51
CA PHE A 40 0.56 -2.20 2.28
C PHE A 40 1.28 -1.52 1.11
N GLY A 41 1.57 -2.29 0.08
CA GLY A 41 2.25 -1.80 -1.12
C GLY A 41 2.89 -2.92 -1.92
N PRO A 42 3.57 -2.57 -3.03
CA PRO A 42 4.29 -3.51 -3.87
C PRO A 42 5.26 -4.40 -3.08
N PHE A 43 5.35 -5.66 -3.49
CA PHE A 43 6.34 -6.62 -3.00
C PHE A 43 6.28 -6.94 -1.49
N GLY A 44 5.15 -6.67 -0.81
CA GLY A 44 4.93 -7.13 0.57
C GLY A 44 5.00 -8.66 0.64
N HIS A 45 5.59 -9.21 1.71
CA HIS A 45 5.73 -10.66 1.86
C HIS A 45 4.36 -11.29 2.19
N PRO A 46 3.82 -12.20 1.34
CA PRO A 46 2.58 -12.90 1.64
C PRO A 46 2.73 -13.76 2.89
N TYR A 47 1.63 -14.01 3.59
CA TYR A 47 1.57 -14.80 4.83
C TYR A 47 2.41 -14.27 5.99
N TYR A 48 2.91 -13.03 5.88
CA TYR A 48 3.69 -12.40 6.92
C TYR A 48 3.11 -11.02 7.30
N ASN A 49 2.21 -11.01 8.28
CA ASN A 49 1.62 -9.79 8.88
C ASN A 49 0.97 -8.78 7.91
N SER A 50 0.59 -9.19 6.71
CA SER A 50 -0.09 -8.33 5.73
C SER A 50 -1.23 -9.08 5.06
N VAL A 51 -2.45 -8.76 5.44
CA VAL A 51 -3.65 -9.31 4.79
C VAL A 51 -3.72 -8.90 3.31
N VAL A 52 -3.34 -7.68 2.96
CA VAL A 52 -3.31 -7.21 1.57
C VAL A 52 -2.34 -8.05 0.73
N ALA A 53 -1.10 -8.23 1.18
CA ALA A 53 -0.11 -9.04 0.47
C ALA A 53 -0.56 -10.50 0.32
N THR A 54 -1.13 -11.07 1.38
CA THR A 54 -1.61 -12.45 1.39
C THR A 54 -2.75 -12.65 0.40
N PHE A 55 -3.78 -11.79 0.42
CA PHE A 55 -4.90 -11.89 -0.52
C PHE A 55 -4.48 -11.64 -1.97
N CYS A 56 -3.62 -10.64 -2.22
CA CYS A 56 -3.08 -10.41 -3.56
C CYS A 56 -2.37 -11.64 -4.10
N HIS A 57 -1.51 -12.26 -3.29
CA HIS A 57 -0.80 -13.47 -3.68
C HIS A 57 -1.76 -14.63 -3.94
N GLN A 58 -2.65 -14.93 -2.99
CA GLN A 58 -3.60 -16.05 -3.11
C GLN A 58 -4.45 -15.93 -4.37
N LEU A 59 -5.03 -14.76 -4.62
CA LEU A 59 -5.88 -14.56 -5.78
C LEU A 59 -5.13 -14.71 -7.11
N THR A 60 -3.90 -14.22 -7.18
CA THR A 60 -3.10 -14.30 -8.42
C THR A 60 -2.50 -15.69 -8.65
N HIS A 61 -2.40 -16.53 -7.61
CA HIS A 61 -1.92 -17.91 -7.70
C HIS A 61 -3.05 -18.95 -7.64
N ASN A 62 -4.32 -18.51 -7.80
CA ASN A 62 -5.51 -19.36 -7.75
C ASN A 62 -5.66 -20.15 -6.44
N GLU A 63 -5.19 -19.60 -5.35
CA GLU A 63 -5.49 -20.07 -4.00
C GLU A 63 -6.82 -19.45 -3.53
N THR A 64 -7.49 -20.13 -2.59
CA THR A 64 -8.73 -19.61 -2.00
C THR A 64 -8.42 -18.82 -0.74
N PRO A 65 -8.68 -17.50 -0.70
CA PRO A 65 -8.52 -16.71 0.51
C PRO A 65 -9.51 -17.15 1.60
N GLU A 66 -9.03 -17.19 2.84
CA GLU A 66 -9.87 -17.45 4.01
C GLU A 66 -9.84 -16.23 4.94
N ILE A 67 -11.00 -15.91 5.53
CA ILE A 67 -11.15 -14.81 6.49
C ILE A 67 -11.36 -15.39 7.88
N ASP A 68 -10.33 -15.34 8.72
CA ASP A 68 -10.43 -15.79 10.12
C ASP A 68 -11.27 -14.85 10.98
N GLY A 69 -11.32 -13.57 10.61
CA GLY A 69 -12.11 -12.55 11.31
C GLY A 69 -12.34 -11.32 10.44
N ASP A 70 -13.61 -10.89 10.34
CA ASP A 70 -14.03 -9.76 9.52
C ASP A 70 -13.99 -8.43 10.30
N GLY A 71 -12.81 -8.07 10.80
CA GLY A 71 -12.57 -6.80 11.46
C GLY A 71 -12.18 -5.69 10.49
N GLU A 72 -12.22 -4.45 10.98
CA GLU A 72 -11.66 -3.31 10.26
C GLU A 72 -10.13 -3.29 10.35
N VAL A 73 -9.48 -3.05 9.23
CA VAL A 73 -8.03 -2.84 9.15
C VAL A 73 -7.72 -1.38 8.79
N LYS A 74 -6.82 -0.80 9.57
CA LYS A 74 -6.30 0.56 9.36
C LYS A 74 -5.02 0.46 8.55
N LEU A 75 -5.03 1.04 7.36
CA LEU A 75 -4.01 0.87 6.34
C LEU A 75 -3.32 2.19 6.00
N ILE A 76 -2.03 2.11 5.68
CA ILE A 76 -1.28 3.16 5.01
C ILE A 76 -0.51 2.56 3.83
N TYR A 77 -0.52 3.24 2.69
CA TYR A 77 0.30 2.83 1.55
C TYR A 77 1.76 3.15 1.79
N VAL A 78 2.66 2.26 1.36
CA VAL A 78 4.11 2.41 1.61
C VAL A 78 4.66 3.74 1.07
N GLY A 79 4.16 4.23 -0.07
CA GLY A 79 4.56 5.52 -0.62
C GLY A 79 4.15 6.70 0.28
N GLU A 80 2.95 6.64 0.87
CA GLU A 80 2.47 7.66 1.81
C GLU A 80 3.30 7.64 3.10
N LEU A 81 3.61 6.44 3.62
CA LEU A 81 4.49 6.30 4.78
C LEU A 81 5.89 6.89 4.53
N VAL A 82 6.46 6.66 3.35
CA VAL A 82 7.77 7.23 2.98
C VAL A 82 7.71 8.76 2.96
N GLN A 83 6.63 9.35 2.46
CA GLN A 83 6.45 10.81 2.49
C GLN A 83 6.37 11.35 3.92
N GLU A 84 5.64 10.67 4.81
CA GLU A 84 5.59 11.02 6.24
C GLU A 84 6.97 10.97 6.90
N ILE A 85 7.76 9.93 6.61
CA ILE A 85 9.13 9.80 7.13
C ILE A 85 10.01 10.95 6.63
N ILE A 86 9.99 11.24 5.32
CA ILE A 86 10.77 12.33 4.72
C ILE A 86 10.37 13.68 5.33
N SER A 87 9.07 13.97 5.42
CA SER A 87 8.56 15.20 6.00
C SER A 87 9.01 15.40 7.44
N ASN A 88 9.05 14.34 8.24
CA ASN A 88 9.58 14.37 9.59
C ASN A 88 11.08 14.70 9.60
N ILE A 89 11.89 14.07 8.75
CA ILE A 89 13.33 14.34 8.64
C ILE A 89 13.59 15.79 8.24
N GLU A 90 12.88 16.30 7.25
CA GLU A 90 13.02 17.68 6.75
C GLU A 90 12.62 18.71 7.81
N SER A 91 11.55 18.46 8.55
CA SER A 91 11.10 19.36 9.63
C SER A 91 12.17 19.55 10.71
N TYR A 92 12.90 18.48 11.06
CA TYR A 92 14.02 18.56 11.98
C TYR A 92 15.19 19.38 11.44
N SER A 93 15.53 19.20 10.16
CA SER A 93 16.62 19.93 9.51
C SER A 93 16.36 21.44 9.48
N VAL A 94 15.11 21.84 9.23
CA VAL A 94 14.69 23.25 9.24
C VAL A 94 14.70 23.84 10.65
N ALA A 95 14.28 23.07 11.66
CA ALA A 95 14.31 23.51 13.06
C ALA A 95 15.74 23.77 13.54
N GLN A 96 16.69 22.90 13.20
CA GLN A 96 18.10 23.08 13.55
C GLN A 96 18.73 24.34 12.91
N ASN A 97 18.43 24.60 11.66
CA ASN A 97 18.95 25.79 10.96
C ASN A 97 18.38 27.10 11.52
N LYS A 98 17.17 27.12 12.05
CA LYS A 98 16.57 28.28 12.72
C LYS A 98 17.13 28.52 14.13
N THR A 99 17.56 27.47 14.83
CA THR A 99 18.11 27.55 16.18
C THR A 99 19.53 28.13 16.17
N GLN A 100 20.27 27.99 15.06
CA GLN A 100 21.60 28.67 14.93
C GLN A 100 21.51 30.18 14.72
N SER A 101 20.33 30.69 14.33
CA SER A 101 20.14 32.13 14.06
C SER A 101 19.47 32.90 15.22
N ASN A 102 18.94 32.23 16.24
CA ASN A 102 18.34 32.91 17.40
C ASN A 102 18.77 32.21 18.68
N ILE A 103 19.58 32.93 19.49
CA ILE A 103 19.96 32.56 20.85
C ILE A 103 18.73 32.68 21.77
N MET A 104 17.82 31.74 21.67
CA MET A 104 16.85 31.40 22.69
C MET A 104 16.71 29.88 22.70
N GLN A 105 17.12 29.30 23.83
CA GLN A 105 17.04 27.88 24.16
C GLN A 105 15.58 27.37 24.12
N ASN A 106 15.03 27.14 22.95
CA ASN A 106 13.95 26.19 22.84
C ASN A 106 14.61 24.81 22.83
N GLN A 107 14.41 24.06 23.90
CA GLN A 107 14.86 22.67 24.04
C GLN A 107 14.40 21.88 22.83
N VAL A 108 15.33 21.55 21.93
CA VAL A 108 15.08 20.54 20.90
C VAL A 108 14.77 19.25 21.66
N LYS A 109 13.57 18.73 21.55
CA LYS A 109 13.23 17.43 22.14
C LYS A 109 14.18 16.40 21.53
N HIS A 110 15.04 15.82 22.36
CA HIS A 110 15.97 14.78 21.91
C HIS A 110 15.29 13.46 21.56
N CYS A 111 14.11 13.21 22.14
CA CYS A 111 13.33 12.00 21.90
C CYS A 111 11.86 12.34 21.76
N GLU A 112 11.22 11.82 20.73
CA GLU A 112 9.78 11.90 20.55
C GLU A 112 9.21 10.61 19.95
N THR A 113 7.93 10.37 20.17
CA THR A 113 7.18 9.28 19.53
C THR A 113 6.01 9.87 18.76
N ILE A 114 5.92 9.54 17.47
CA ILE A 114 4.92 10.04 16.54
C ILE A 114 4.04 8.87 16.09
N CYS A 115 2.72 9.03 16.22
CA CYS A 115 1.77 8.10 15.64
C CYS A 115 1.49 8.52 14.20
N ILE A 116 1.92 7.71 13.25
CA ILE A 116 1.62 7.92 11.82
C ILE A 116 0.12 7.63 11.59
N PRO A 117 -0.64 8.57 11.01
CA PRO A 117 -2.05 8.34 10.74
C PRO A 117 -2.23 7.28 9.66
N HIS A 118 -3.27 6.45 9.79
CA HIS A 118 -3.71 5.62 8.67
C HIS A 118 -4.44 6.50 7.64
N THR A 119 -4.32 6.16 6.37
CA THR A 119 -4.96 6.90 5.27
C THR A 119 -6.22 6.21 4.79
N SER A 120 -6.43 4.96 5.18
CA SER A 120 -7.61 4.18 4.80
C SER A 120 -8.04 3.23 5.91
N THR A 121 -9.35 3.00 6.00
CA THR A 121 -9.95 1.97 6.87
C THR A 121 -10.92 1.15 6.02
N ILE A 122 -10.81 -0.17 6.08
CA ILE A 122 -11.64 -1.08 5.30
C ILE A 122 -11.88 -2.37 6.09
N LYS A 123 -13.04 -3.01 5.93
CA LYS A 123 -13.27 -4.36 6.46
C LYS A 123 -12.49 -5.38 5.63
N VAL A 124 -12.09 -6.47 6.29
CA VAL A 124 -11.34 -7.54 5.61
C VAL A 124 -12.15 -8.17 4.48
N SER A 125 -13.45 -8.36 4.65
CA SER A 125 -14.36 -8.85 3.60
C SER A 125 -14.47 -7.89 2.42
N ASP A 126 -14.57 -6.58 2.67
CA ASP A 126 -14.66 -5.58 1.60
C ASP A 126 -13.35 -5.46 0.82
N LEU A 127 -12.22 -5.61 1.52
CA LEU A 127 -10.90 -5.67 0.89
C LEU A 127 -10.78 -6.87 -0.05
N LEU A 128 -11.18 -8.05 0.43
CA LEU A 128 -11.16 -9.27 -0.38
C LEU A 128 -12.05 -9.11 -1.61
N TYR A 129 -13.29 -8.65 -1.43
CA TYR A 129 -14.22 -8.40 -2.53
C TYR A 129 -13.67 -7.44 -3.61
N LYS A 130 -12.99 -6.36 -3.19
CA LYS A 130 -12.31 -5.45 -4.15
C LYS A 130 -11.22 -6.17 -4.95
N LEU A 131 -10.40 -6.98 -4.31
CA LEU A 131 -9.32 -7.70 -4.97
C LEU A 131 -9.85 -8.81 -5.91
N GLU A 132 -10.92 -9.51 -5.52
CA GLU A 132 -11.64 -10.45 -6.40
C GLU A 132 -12.23 -9.74 -7.63
N THR A 133 -12.80 -8.55 -7.43
CA THR A 133 -13.29 -7.72 -8.53
C THR A 133 -12.15 -7.30 -9.47
N TYR A 134 -10.99 -6.95 -8.95
CA TYR A 134 -9.81 -6.63 -9.76
C TYR A 134 -9.36 -7.85 -10.58
N LYS A 135 -9.32 -9.03 -9.96
CA LYS A 135 -9.01 -10.29 -10.66
C LYS A 135 -9.97 -10.53 -11.79
N SER A 136 -11.27 -10.54 -11.52
CA SER A 136 -12.29 -10.82 -12.53
C SER A 136 -12.29 -9.80 -13.66
N ASN A 137 -12.23 -8.51 -13.35
CA ASN A 137 -12.24 -7.47 -14.37
C ASN A 137 -11.00 -7.57 -15.27
N TYR A 138 -9.81 -7.64 -14.70
CA TYR A 138 -8.59 -7.53 -15.48
C TYR A 138 -8.12 -8.86 -16.08
N PHE A 139 -8.01 -9.91 -15.26
CA PHE A 139 -7.43 -11.17 -15.74
C PHE A 139 -8.42 -12.01 -16.57
N GLU A 140 -9.72 -11.92 -16.28
CA GLU A 140 -10.72 -12.70 -16.98
C GLU A 140 -11.33 -11.95 -18.17
N ASN A 141 -11.57 -10.64 -17.99
CA ASN A 141 -12.28 -9.84 -18.99
C ASN A 141 -11.41 -8.81 -19.74
N GLY A 142 -10.15 -8.59 -19.29
CA GLY A 142 -9.26 -7.60 -19.87
C GLY A 142 -9.72 -6.15 -19.63
N GLU A 143 -10.50 -5.92 -18.58
CA GLU A 143 -11.05 -4.61 -18.23
C GLU A 143 -10.27 -3.98 -17.07
N ILE A 144 -9.85 -2.73 -17.26
CA ILE A 144 -9.23 -1.97 -16.18
C ILE A 144 -10.35 -1.56 -15.19
N PRO A 145 -10.22 -1.89 -13.88
CA PRO A 145 -11.24 -1.56 -12.90
C PRO A 145 -11.34 -0.04 -12.68
N ASN A 146 -12.48 0.41 -12.12
CA ASN A 146 -12.61 1.78 -11.66
C ASN A 146 -11.70 2.03 -10.45
N LEU A 147 -10.93 3.13 -10.51
CA LEU A 147 -9.93 3.52 -9.52
C LEU A 147 -10.18 4.97 -9.09
N ASP A 148 -11.34 5.22 -8.49
CA ASP A 148 -11.82 6.57 -8.20
C ASP A 148 -11.03 7.23 -7.06
N THR A 149 -10.65 6.45 -6.06
CA THR A 149 -9.93 6.93 -4.88
C THR A 149 -8.42 6.66 -4.97
N GLN A 150 -7.64 7.43 -4.19
CA GLN A 150 -6.20 7.17 -4.08
C GLN A 150 -5.92 5.78 -3.48
N PHE A 151 -6.74 5.34 -2.52
CA PHE A 151 -6.65 4.00 -1.95
C PHE A 151 -6.81 2.91 -3.02
N GLU A 152 -7.81 3.02 -3.89
CA GLU A 152 -8.04 2.05 -4.97
C GLU A 152 -6.89 2.01 -5.96
N ARG A 153 -6.34 3.17 -6.34
CA ARG A 153 -5.14 3.23 -7.19
C ARG A 153 -3.94 2.56 -6.54
N ASN A 154 -3.71 2.82 -5.26
CA ASN A 154 -2.62 2.22 -4.50
C ASN A 154 -2.82 0.70 -4.33
N LEU A 155 -4.05 0.26 -4.07
CA LEU A 155 -4.41 -1.15 -3.92
C LEU A 155 -4.25 -1.90 -5.26
N TRP A 156 -4.71 -1.30 -6.36
CA TRP A 156 -4.53 -1.82 -7.70
C TRP A 156 -3.05 -1.98 -8.08
N ASN A 157 -2.24 -0.95 -7.88
CA ASN A 157 -0.80 -1.02 -8.12
C ASN A 157 -0.13 -2.10 -7.28
N THR A 158 -0.57 -2.28 -6.04
CA THR A 158 -0.11 -3.37 -5.19
C THR A 158 -0.49 -4.73 -5.77
N PHE A 159 -1.76 -4.91 -6.16
CA PHE A 159 -2.26 -6.17 -6.71
C PHE A 159 -1.50 -6.61 -7.96
N LEU A 160 -1.22 -5.68 -8.89
CA LEU A 160 -0.46 -5.95 -10.11
C LEU A 160 0.99 -6.43 -9.87
N CYS A 161 1.54 -6.27 -8.68
CA CYS A 161 2.88 -6.75 -8.37
C CYS A 161 2.96 -8.24 -8.02
N TYR A 162 1.80 -8.91 -7.85
CA TYR A 162 1.74 -10.32 -7.42
C TYR A 162 1.41 -11.29 -8.55
N PHE A 163 0.99 -10.84 -9.73
CA PHE A 163 0.69 -11.75 -10.81
C PHE A 163 1.92 -12.11 -11.65
N ASP A 164 1.89 -13.29 -12.24
CA ASP A 164 2.93 -13.78 -13.13
C ASP A 164 2.80 -13.14 -14.51
N GLN A 165 3.59 -12.10 -14.75
CA GLN A 165 3.56 -11.32 -15.98
C GLN A 165 4.00 -12.15 -17.21
N GLU A 166 4.95 -13.07 -17.03
CA GLU A 166 5.49 -13.86 -18.13
C GLU A 166 4.46 -14.85 -18.67
N ASN A 167 3.66 -15.43 -17.80
CA ASN A 167 2.59 -16.36 -18.19
C ASN A 167 1.28 -15.67 -18.57
N PHE A 168 1.05 -14.44 -18.12
CA PHE A 168 -0.15 -13.69 -18.47
C PHE A 168 -0.08 -13.02 -19.84
N PHE A 169 1.06 -12.51 -20.24
CA PHE A 169 1.26 -11.88 -21.55
C PHE A 169 1.84 -12.84 -22.59
N PRO A 170 1.45 -12.75 -23.88
CA PRO A 170 0.52 -11.76 -24.44
C PRO A 170 -0.97 -12.06 -24.11
N PHE A 171 -1.72 -11.03 -23.74
CA PHE A 171 -3.14 -11.15 -23.55
C PHE A 171 -3.85 -11.19 -24.92
N HIS A 172 -4.67 -12.24 -25.15
CA HIS A 172 -5.36 -12.43 -26.42
C HIS A 172 -6.64 -11.59 -26.48
N LEU A 173 -6.64 -10.58 -27.33
CA LEU A 173 -7.80 -9.72 -27.56
C LEU A 173 -8.81 -10.40 -28.47
N LYS A 174 -10.10 -10.12 -28.25
CA LYS A 174 -11.19 -10.63 -29.07
C LYS A 174 -11.29 -9.82 -30.35
N LEU A 175 -10.97 -10.46 -31.49
CA LEU A 175 -11.19 -9.89 -32.82
C LEU A 175 -12.64 -10.14 -33.26
N ASN A 176 -13.35 -9.08 -33.59
CA ASN A 176 -14.68 -9.14 -34.20
C ASN A 176 -14.53 -8.82 -35.68
N THR A 177 -15.02 -9.71 -36.55
CA THR A 177 -14.90 -9.55 -38.03
C THR A 177 -16.26 -9.77 -38.68
N ASP A 178 -16.61 -8.90 -39.63
CA ASP A 178 -17.76 -9.06 -40.50
C ASP A 178 -17.40 -8.65 -41.95
N ASN A 179 -18.37 -8.53 -42.85
CA ASN A 179 -18.17 -8.18 -44.25
C ASN A 179 -17.73 -6.72 -44.49
N ARG A 180 -17.67 -5.89 -43.45
CA ARG A 180 -17.24 -4.47 -43.50
C ARG A 180 -15.79 -4.30 -43.02
N GLY A 181 -15.22 -5.32 -42.35
CA GLY A 181 -13.88 -5.28 -41.82
C GLY A 181 -13.75 -5.97 -40.46
N SER A 182 -12.69 -5.62 -39.74
CA SER A 182 -12.37 -6.19 -38.42
C SER A 182 -12.24 -5.08 -37.38
N PHE A 183 -12.64 -5.40 -36.15
CA PHE A 183 -12.60 -4.51 -35.01
C PHE A 183 -12.05 -5.26 -33.79
N VAL A 184 -11.11 -4.64 -33.09
CA VAL A 184 -10.57 -5.12 -31.83
C VAL A 184 -10.51 -3.98 -30.82
N GLU A 185 -11.02 -4.23 -29.64
CA GLU A 185 -10.92 -3.34 -28.50
C GLU A 185 -9.62 -3.64 -27.75
N THR A 186 -8.70 -2.67 -27.70
CA THR A 186 -7.37 -2.86 -27.14
C THR A 186 -7.28 -2.47 -25.66
N VAL A 187 -8.10 -1.51 -25.24
CA VAL A 187 -8.23 -1.09 -23.84
C VAL A 187 -9.70 -0.96 -23.48
N LYS A 188 -10.11 -1.68 -22.47
CA LYS A 188 -11.46 -1.63 -21.92
C LYS A 188 -11.46 -0.99 -20.55
N LEU A 189 -12.35 -0.03 -20.36
CA LEU A 189 -12.56 0.69 -19.11
C LEU A 189 -14.02 0.61 -18.69
N ASN A 190 -14.28 0.30 -17.43
CA ASN A 190 -15.65 0.34 -16.88
C ASN A 190 -16.20 1.77 -16.72
N SER A 191 -15.32 2.77 -16.62
CA SER A 191 -15.68 4.18 -16.41
C SER A 191 -16.04 4.94 -17.69
N GLY A 192 -16.10 4.26 -18.83
CA GLY A 192 -16.29 4.88 -20.15
C GLY A 192 -14.97 5.26 -20.82
N GLY A 193 -14.99 5.30 -22.12
CA GLY A 193 -13.81 5.43 -22.96
C GLY A 193 -13.37 4.08 -23.54
N GLN A 194 -12.93 4.11 -24.79
CA GLN A 194 -12.54 2.91 -25.52
C GLN A 194 -11.37 3.27 -26.44
N ILE A 195 -10.34 2.42 -26.42
CA ILE A 195 -9.30 2.44 -27.44
C ILE A 195 -9.47 1.19 -28.28
N SER A 196 -9.67 1.36 -29.55
CA SER A 196 -9.91 0.26 -30.47
C SER A 196 -9.11 0.41 -31.77
N PHE A 197 -8.88 -0.70 -32.42
CA PHE A 197 -8.28 -0.77 -33.74
C PHE A 197 -9.31 -1.35 -34.72
N SER A 198 -9.49 -0.72 -35.88
CA SER A 198 -10.40 -1.22 -36.91
C SER A 198 -9.74 -1.21 -38.28
N THR A 199 -10.08 -2.20 -39.10
CA THR A 199 -9.78 -2.24 -40.52
C THR A 199 -11.08 -2.23 -41.30
N THR A 200 -11.10 -1.56 -42.43
CA THR A 200 -12.23 -1.57 -43.38
C THR A 200 -11.82 -2.24 -44.67
N VAL A 201 -12.75 -2.97 -45.30
CA VAL A 201 -12.61 -3.56 -46.64
C VAL A 201 -13.08 -2.59 -47.68
#